data_18e2f73f7e0e2c90d4f8e978336acfb7
#
_entry.id   18e2f73f7e0e2c90d4f8e978336acfb7
#
_cell.length_a   1.000
_cell.length_b   1.000
_cell.length_c   1.000
_cell.angle_alpha   90.00
_cell.angle_beta   90.00
_cell.angle_gamma   90.00
#
_symmetry.space_group_name_H-M   'P 1'
#
loop_
_entity.id
_entity.type
_entity.pdbx_description
1 polymer ?
#
loop_
_entity_poly.entity_id
_entity_poly.type
_entity_poly.pdbx_seq_one_letter_code
_entity_poly.pdbx_strand_id
1 'polypeptide(L)'
;MAASITNTASDEAAKFPRLVPDAYSPQIAPVFAWYVTRRLIPARFHAVRIVTESLEVARSIDSISDPVILVMNHQAWWDPMIGLALAATFWPSRRGVAPMDATQLEKFPILRKIGIFGIHPDDPKSMAAMVDFVQSRFATLPRPTLMLTPQGEFADIRAPLVLRPGAAALAAKFPACRVFSIAIEYAFWLDQKPEVLIRVQPVAGPEPISTTGWHRALTMGMQENGARLAAMVMARDQAPFTTFLGGAASGTNPFYNLWNRLRGKSTELSTSHRR
;
A
#
# COMPACT_ATOMS: atom_id res chain seq x y z
N MET A 1 -31.93 -7.92 -13.62
CA MET A 1 -30.63 -8.23 -13.04
C MET A 1 -30.03 -7.13 -12.18
N ALA A 2 -30.67 -5.97 -12.00
CA ALA A 2 -30.21 -4.84 -11.18
C ALA A 2 -30.66 -4.89 -9.69
N ALA A 3 -31.65 -5.69 -9.33
CA ALA A 3 -32.23 -5.73 -7.98
C ALA A 3 -31.40 -6.54 -6.94
N SER A 4 -30.44 -7.36 -7.39
CA SER A 4 -29.66 -8.22 -6.46
C SER A 4 -28.45 -7.50 -5.83
N ILE A 5 -27.99 -6.37 -6.38
CA ILE A 5 -26.76 -5.71 -5.93
C ILE A 5 -27.04 -4.71 -4.79
N THR A 6 -28.24 -4.13 -4.76
CA THR A 6 -28.64 -3.16 -3.74
C THR A 6 -28.97 -3.81 -2.40
N ASN A 7 -29.41 -5.06 -2.39
CA ASN A 7 -29.81 -5.77 -1.16
C ASN A 7 -28.60 -6.20 -0.32
N THR A 8 -27.50 -6.58 -0.95
CA THR A 8 -26.30 -7.06 -0.23
C THR A 8 -25.57 -5.96 0.55
N ALA A 9 -25.55 -4.73 0.04
CA ALA A 9 -24.85 -3.62 0.71
C ALA A 9 -25.65 -3.10 1.93
N SER A 10 -26.98 -3.11 1.88
CA SER A 10 -27.83 -2.75 3.01
C SER A 10 -27.81 -3.81 4.11
N ASP A 11 -27.77 -5.09 3.75
CA ASP A 11 -27.67 -6.21 4.69
C ASP A 11 -26.30 -6.22 5.41
N GLU A 12 -25.21 -5.91 4.72
CA GLU A 12 -23.90 -5.77 5.35
C GLU A 12 -23.81 -4.54 6.27
N ALA A 13 -24.39 -3.40 5.89
CA ALA A 13 -24.46 -2.23 6.76
C ALA A 13 -25.26 -2.49 8.04
N ALA A 14 -26.35 -3.27 7.95
CA ALA A 14 -27.12 -3.70 9.12
C ALA A 14 -26.32 -4.64 10.04
N LYS A 15 -25.48 -5.50 9.47
CA LYS A 15 -24.61 -6.44 10.20
C LYS A 15 -23.46 -5.74 10.94
N PHE A 16 -22.99 -4.61 10.42
CA PHE A 16 -21.87 -3.84 10.99
C PHE A 16 -22.24 -2.36 11.20
N PRO A 17 -23.13 -2.03 12.14
CA PRO A 17 -23.74 -0.70 12.28
C PRO A 17 -22.77 0.43 12.66
N ARG A 18 -21.52 0.10 13.04
CA ARG A 18 -20.48 1.05 13.42
C ARG A 18 -19.35 1.14 12.40
N LEU A 19 -19.59 0.64 11.19
CA LEU A 19 -18.62 0.53 10.12
C LEU A 19 -19.31 0.79 8.79
N VAL A 20 -18.60 1.36 7.82
CA VAL A 20 -19.05 1.46 6.43
C VAL A 20 -18.43 0.31 5.64
N PRO A 21 -19.17 -0.77 5.33
CA PRO A 21 -18.62 -1.92 4.61
C PRO A 21 -18.08 -1.53 3.24
N ASP A 22 -17.09 -2.28 2.75
CA ASP A 22 -16.70 -2.20 1.35
C ASP A 22 -17.88 -2.61 0.44
N ALA A 23 -17.86 -2.15 -0.79
CA ALA A 23 -18.85 -2.49 -1.80
C ALA A 23 -18.13 -2.98 -3.07
N TYR A 24 -17.20 -3.91 -2.88
CA TYR A 24 -16.33 -4.37 -3.95
C TYR A 24 -17.10 -4.75 -5.22
N SER A 25 -16.53 -4.34 -6.35
CA SER A 25 -17.05 -4.67 -7.66
C SER A 25 -15.96 -5.37 -8.49
N PRO A 26 -16.17 -6.65 -8.86
CA PRO A 26 -15.23 -7.38 -9.69
C PRO A 26 -15.08 -6.78 -11.10
N GLN A 27 -16.03 -5.94 -11.54
CA GLN A 27 -15.95 -5.23 -12.81
C GLN A 27 -15.16 -3.92 -12.68
N ILE A 28 -15.37 -3.16 -11.58
CA ILE A 28 -14.77 -1.83 -11.39
C ILE A 28 -13.33 -1.95 -10.88
N ALA A 29 -13.06 -2.85 -9.95
CA ALA A 29 -11.75 -2.93 -9.30
C ALA A 29 -10.60 -3.17 -10.27
N PRO A 30 -10.67 -4.09 -11.25
CA PRO A 30 -9.61 -4.28 -12.22
C PRO A 30 -9.42 -3.07 -13.15
N VAL A 31 -10.52 -2.43 -13.57
CA VAL A 31 -10.48 -1.23 -14.42
C VAL A 31 -9.84 -0.07 -13.67
N PHE A 32 -10.19 0.11 -12.40
CA PHE A 32 -9.61 1.15 -11.57
C PHE A 32 -8.11 0.87 -11.30
N ALA A 33 -7.72 -0.37 -11.01
CA ALA A 33 -6.33 -0.77 -10.85
C ALA A 33 -5.52 -0.53 -12.14
N TRP A 34 -6.08 -0.87 -13.30
CA TRP A 34 -5.48 -0.57 -14.60
C TRP A 34 -5.28 0.95 -14.79
N TYR A 35 -6.32 1.76 -14.50
CA TYR A 35 -6.22 3.22 -14.58
C TYR A 35 -5.13 3.77 -13.66
N VAL A 36 -5.09 3.32 -12.41
CA VAL A 36 -4.07 3.75 -11.43
C VAL A 36 -2.66 3.41 -11.91
N THR A 37 -2.44 2.17 -12.36
CA THR A 37 -1.10 1.70 -12.76
C THR A 37 -0.66 2.24 -14.12
N ARG A 38 -1.56 2.43 -15.07
CA ARG A 38 -1.21 2.80 -16.45
C ARG A 38 -1.35 4.28 -16.76
N ARG A 39 -2.12 5.03 -15.95
CA ARG A 39 -2.40 6.45 -16.21
C ARG A 39 -2.06 7.33 -15.02
N LEU A 40 -2.63 7.04 -13.85
CA LEU A 40 -2.57 7.95 -12.72
C LEU A 40 -1.15 8.04 -12.13
N ILE A 41 -0.53 6.91 -11.79
CA ILE A 41 0.82 6.86 -11.23
C ILE A 41 1.86 7.40 -12.23
N PRO A 42 1.93 6.96 -13.51
CA PRO A 42 2.90 7.49 -14.47
C PRO A 42 2.74 8.99 -14.77
N ALA A 43 1.53 9.54 -14.60
CA ALA A 43 1.31 10.98 -14.75
C ALA A 43 1.98 11.80 -13.62
N ARG A 44 2.12 11.24 -12.42
CA ARG A 44 2.56 11.93 -11.21
C ARG A 44 3.97 11.57 -10.77
N PHE A 45 4.40 10.35 -11.03
CA PHE A 45 5.69 9.82 -10.61
C PHE A 45 6.54 9.46 -11.83
N HIS A 46 7.85 9.65 -11.70
CA HIS A 46 8.80 9.19 -12.71
C HIS A 46 8.84 7.66 -12.74
N ALA A 47 9.03 7.05 -11.58
CA ALA A 47 9.13 5.62 -11.42
C ALA A 47 8.57 5.15 -10.08
N VAL A 48 8.10 3.91 -10.05
CA VAL A 48 7.87 3.16 -8.81
C VAL A 48 8.87 2.01 -8.79
N ARG A 49 9.72 2.00 -7.76
CA ARG A 49 10.81 1.06 -7.61
C ARG A 49 10.64 0.25 -6.34
N ILE A 50 11.06 -0.99 -6.40
CA ILE A 50 11.14 -1.87 -5.23
C ILE A 50 12.60 -2.27 -5.02
N VAL A 51 13.05 -2.36 -3.76
CA VAL A 51 14.37 -2.91 -3.44
C VAL A 51 14.46 -4.31 -4.04
N THR A 52 15.50 -4.58 -4.82
CA THR A 52 15.66 -5.83 -5.59
C THR A 52 15.60 -7.07 -4.70
N GLU A 53 16.23 -7.01 -3.51
CA GLU A 53 16.18 -8.08 -2.52
C GLU A 53 14.75 -8.34 -1.98
N SER A 54 13.86 -7.36 -2.05
CA SER A 54 12.46 -7.52 -1.63
C SER A 54 11.55 -8.17 -2.66
N LEU A 55 12.00 -8.33 -3.90
CA LEU A 55 11.16 -8.84 -5.01
C LEU A 55 10.67 -10.26 -4.76
N GLU A 56 11.55 -11.14 -4.28
CA GLU A 56 11.18 -12.52 -3.99
C GLU A 56 10.16 -12.58 -2.86
N VAL A 57 10.39 -11.82 -1.78
CA VAL A 57 9.45 -11.70 -0.67
C VAL A 57 8.12 -11.15 -1.16
N ALA A 58 8.12 -10.06 -1.93
CA ALA A 58 6.89 -9.46 -2.45
C ALA A 58 6.10 -10.46 -3.33
N ARG A 59 6.77 -11.21 -4.20
CA ARG A 59 6.12 -12.21 -5.06
C ARG A 59 5.59 -13.42 -4.27
N SER A 60 6.32 -13.88 -3.26
CA SER A 60 5.94 -15.04 -2.45
C SER A 60 4.62 -14.82 -1.70
N ILE A 61 4.25 -13.57 -1.40
CA ILE A 61 2.97 -13.24 -0.75
C ILE A 61 1.77 -13.79 -1.55
N ASP A 62 1.81 -13.74 -2.88
CA ASP A 62 0.70 -14.21 -3.71
C ASP A 62 0.44 -15.71 -3.59
N SER A 63 1.48 -16.50 -3.34
CA SER A 63 1.39 -17.96 -3.21
C SER A 63 0.92 -18.44 -1.82
N ILE A 64 0.91 -17.57 -0.80
CA ILE A 64 0.48 -17.92 0.56
C ILE A 64 -1.02 -18.20 0.56
N SER A 65 -1.43 -19.37 1.05
CA SER A 65 -2.84 -19.73 1.20
C SER A 65 -3.51 -19.03 2.39
N ASP A 66 -2.74 -18.84 3.46
CA ASP A 66 -3.23 -18.20 4.68
C ASP A 66 -3.60 -16.72 4.48
N PRO A 67 -4.43 -16.13 5.34
CA PRO A 67 -4.64 -14.70 5.38
C PRO A 67 -3.34 -13.94 5.59
N VAL A 68 -3.21 -12.79 4.93
CA VAL A 68 -2.02 -11.93 5.04
C VAL A 68 -2.41 -10.56 5.62
N ILE A 69 -1.62 -10.08 6.56
CA ILE A 69 -1.68 -8.71 7.06
C ILE A 69 -0.46 -7.96 6.53
N LEU A 70 -0.69 -6.88 5.81
CA LEU A 70 0.33 -5.96 5.32
C LEU A 70 0.27 -4.69 6.14
N VAL A 71 1.36 -4.34 6.82
CA VAL A 71 1.49 -3.08 7.55
C VAL A 71 2.40 -2.15 6.77
N MET A 72 1.93 -0.93 6.52
CA MET A 72 2.62 0.06 5.70
C MET A 72 2.76 1.37 6.48
N ASN A 73 3.90 2.07 6.35
CA ASN A 73 3.98 3.43 6.86
C ASN A 73 3.04 4.34 6.06
N HIS A 74 2.61 5.44 6.68
CA HIS A 74 1.64 6.37 6.08
C HIS A 74 2.30 7.72 5.83
N GLN A 75 2.84 7.91 4.63
CA GLN A 75 3.62 9.10 4.31
C GLN A 75 2.84 10.11 3.46
N ALA A 76 1.90 9.64 2.65
CA ALA A 76 1.23 10.51 1.69
C ALA A 76 -0.18 10.02 1.33
N TRP A 77 -0.97 10.93 0.81
CA TRP A 77 -2.27 10.63 0.19
C TRP A 77 -2.20 9.55 -0.92
N TRP A 78 -1.01 9.36 -1.49
CA TRP A 78 -0.77 8.38 -2.55
C TRP A 78 -0.68 6.94 -2.08
N ASP A 79 -0.50 6.69 -0.79
CA ASP A 79 -0.25 5.35 -0.24
C ASP A 79 -1.32 4.31 -0.63
N PRO A 80 -2.64 4.62 -0.62
CA PRO A 80 -3.66 3.68 -1.09
C PRO A 80 -3.51 3.31 -2.57
N MET A 81 -3.08 4.27 -3.40
CA MET A 81 -2.87 4.03 -4.84
C MET A 81 -1.62 3.19 -5.09
N ILE A 82 -0.57 3.41 -4.31
CA ILE A 82 0.64 2.59 -4.35
C ILE A 82 0.35 1.19 -3.83
N GLY A 83 -0.40 1.05 -2.73
CA GLY A 83 -0.88 -0.24 -2.23
C GLY A 83 -1.68 -1.02 -3.28
N LEU A 84 -2.58 -0.35 -4.00
CA LEU A 84 -3.34 -0.95 -5.11
C LEU A 84 -2.42 -1.37 -6.26
N ALA A 85 -1.40 -0.56 -6.59
CA ALA A 85 -0.44 -0.89 -7.64
C ALA A 85 0.42 -2.10 -7.27
N LEU A 86 0.84 -2.22 -6.01
CA LEU A 86 1.54 -3.40 -5.49
C LEU A 86 0.64 -4.63 -5.59
N ALA A 87 -0.62 -4.53 -5.13
CA ALA A 87 -1.57 -5.63 -5.20
C ALA A 87 -1.81 -6.10 -6.64
N ALA A 88 -2.04 -5.17 -7.56
CA ALA A 88 -2.27 -5.50 -8.98
C ALA A 88 -1.04 -6.11 -9.67
N THR A 89 0.17 -5.77 -9.21
CA THR A 89 1.42 -6.23 -9.84
C THR A 89 1.92 -7.55 -9.24
N PHE A 90 1.91 -7.66 -7.90
CA PHE A 90 2.56 -8.75 -7.20
C PHE A 90 1.58 -9.75 -6.59
N TRP A 91 0.30 -9.37 -6.33
CA TRP A 91 -0.68 -10.21 -5.62
C TRP A 91 -2.02 -10.33 -6.36
N PRO A 92 -2.02 -10.65 -7.68
CA PRO A 92 -3.23 -10.64 -8.49
C PRO A 92 -4.26 -11.72 -8.07
N SER A 93 -3.81 -12.79 -7.40
CA SER A 93 -4.71 -13.84 -6.90
C SER A 93 -5.27 -13.56 -5.50
N ARG A 94 -4.86 -12.48 -4.86
CA ARG A 94 -5.32 -12.12 -3.51
C ARG A 94 -6.43 -11.09 -3.53
N ARG A 95 -7.31 -11.21 -2.54
CA ARG A 95 -8.41 -10.27 -2.34
C ARG A 95 -8.10 -9.33 -1.19
N GLY A 96 -7.77 -8.08 -1.52
CA GLY A 96 -7.41 -7.06 -0.55
C GLY A 96 -8.62 -6.33 0.05
N VAL A 97 -8.53 -6.01 1.34
CA VAL A 97 -9.37 -5.03 2.04
C VAL A 97 -8.48 -4.10 2.86
N ALA A 98 -8.91 -2.86 3.05
CA ALA A 98 -8.18 -1.89 3.86
C ALA A 98 -9.14 -0.92 4.57
N PRO A 99 -8.91 -0.56 5.84
CA PRO A 99 -9.68 0.47 6.54
C PRO A 99 -9.27 1.87 6.08
N MET A 100 -10.23 2.77 6.11
CA MET A 100 -10.06 4.22 5.96
C MET A 100 -10.99 4.91 6.95
N ASP A 101 -10.66 6.12 7.37
CA ASP A 101 -11.61 6.96 8.11
C ASP A 101 -12.91 7.12 7.32
N ALA A 102 -14.04 6.83 7.96
CA ALA A 102 -15.36 6.81 7.30
C ALA A 102 -15.72 8.16 6.70
N THR A 103 -15.35 9.27 7.37
CA THR A 103 -15.63 10.62 6.90
C THR A 103 -14.81 10.99 5.66
N GLN A 104 -13.61 10.43 5.52
CA GLN A 104 -12.81 10.58 4.31
C GLN A 104 -13.32 9.66 3.19
N LEU A 105 -13.75 8.44 3.53
CA LEU A 105 -14.29 7.49 2.55
C LEU A 105 -15.55 7.99 1.87
N GLU A 106 -16.39 8.77 2.57
CA GLU A 106 -17.57 9.43 2.00
C GLU A 106 -17.22 10.37 0.84
N LYS A 107 -16.06 11.02 0.88
CA LYS A 107 -15.58 11.90 -0.19
C LYS A 107 -15.09 11.14 -1.42
N PHE A 108 -14.74 9.86 -1.26
CA PHE A 108 -14.19 9.02 -2.33
C PHE A 108 -14.91 7.67 -2.42
N PRO A 109 -16.22 7.65 -2.75
CA PRO A 109 -17.05 6.43 -2.71
C PRO A 109 -16.56 5.33 -3.66
N ILE A 110 -15.80 5.67 -4.69
CA ILE A 110 -15.17 4.71 -5.61
C ILE A 110 -14.21 3.76 -4.87
N LEU A 111 -13.57 4.19 -3.78
CA LEU A 111 -12.64 3.38 -3.01
C LEU A 111 -13.33 2.17 -2.35
N ARG A 112 -14.62 2.27 -2.03
CA ARG A 112 -15.39 1.11 -1.57
C ARG A 112 -15.46 -0.01 -2.62
N LYS A 113 -15.45 0.37 -3.91
CA LYS A 113 -15.52 -0.60 -5.03
C LYS A 113 -14.24 -1.39 -5.23
N ILE A 114 -13.15 -0.99 -4.56
CA ILE A 114 -11.85 -1.68 -4.62
C ILE A 114 -11.48 -2.38 -3.30
N GLY A 115 -12.39 -2.42 -2.33
CA GLY A 115 -12.19 -3.14 -1.06
C GLY A 115 -11.86 -2.24 0.13
N ILE A 116 -11.96 -0.91 0.00
CA ILE A 116 -11.80 -0.02 1.15
C ILE A 116 -13.11 0.02 1.94
N PHE A 117 -13.01 -0.13 3.27
CA PHE A 117 -14.12 0.00 4.20
C PHE A 117 -13.87 1.14 5.21
N GLY A 118 -14.95 1.76 5.70
CA GLY A 118 -14.86 2.90 6.60
C GLY A 118 -14.93 2.50 8.06
N ILE A 119 -14.03 3.10 8.86
CA ILE A 119 -14.01 2.98 10.33
C ILE A 119 -14.05 4.38 10.96
N HIS A 120 -14.44 4.47 12.23
CA HIS A 120 -14.25 5.65 13.07
C HIS A 120 -13.10 5.35 14.04
N PRO A 121 -11.86 5.82 13.77
CA PRO A 121 -10.66 5.38 14.48
C PRO A 121 -10.67 5.66 15.99
N ASP A 122 -11.42 6.67 16.42
CA ASP A 122 -11.50 7.12 17.81
C ASP A 122 -12.76 6.57 18.54
N ASP A 123 -13.60 5.76 17.84
CA ASP A 123 -14.71 5.04 18.44
C ASP A 123 -14.33 3.58 18.75
N PRO A 124 -14.22 3.19 20.04
CA PRO A 124 -13.90 1.81 20.42
C PRO A 124 -14.90 0.77 19.88
N LYS A 125 -16.17 1.16 19.68
CA LYS A 125 -17.19 0.26 19.11
C LYS A 125 -16.97 0.04 17.62
N SER A 126 -16.51 1.07 16.90
CA SER A 126 -16.11 0.93 15.50
C SER A 126 -14.88 0.04 15.36
N MET A 127 -13.92 0.16 16.28
CA MET A 127 -12.73 -0.70 16.29
C MET A 127 -13.07 -2.16 16.59
N ALA A 128 -14.02 -2.43 17.49
CA ALA A 128 -14.52 -3.78 17.71
C ALA A 128 -15.23 -4.34 16.47
N ALA A 129 -16.10 -3.53 15.84
CA ALA A 129 -16.77 -3.92 14.59
C ALA A 129 -15.78 -4.20 13.45
N MET A 130 -14.64 -3.49 13.40
CA MET A 130 -13.56 -3.76 12.44
C MET A 130 -13.00 -5.17 12.62
N VAL A 131 -12.80 -5.64 13.84
CA VAL A 131 -12.29 -6.99 14.10
C VAL A 131 -13.27 -8.04 13.56
N ASP A 132 -14.56 -7.88 13.83
CA ASP A 132 -15.60 -8.81 13.36
C ASP A 132 -15.72 -8.79 11.82
N PHE A 133 -15.63 -7.60 11.24
CA PHE A 133 -15.63 -7.43 9.79
C PHE A 133 -14.44 -8.12 9.13
N VAL A 134 -13.23 -7.91 9.64
CA VAL A 134 -12.01 -8.55 9.13
C VAL A 134 -12.11 -10.08 9.28
N GLN A 135 -12.62 -10.56 10.42
CA GLN A 135 -12.85 -12.00 10.61
C GLN A 135 -13.79 -12.57 9.54
N SER A 136 -14.89 -11.87 9.26
CA SER A 136 -15.83 -12.27 8.19
C SER A 136 -15.12 -12.28 6.81
N ARG A 137 -14.30 -11.30 6.51
CA ARG A 137 -13.56 -11.25 5.24
C ARG A 137 -12.52 -12.35 5.13
N PHE A 138 -11.80 -12.65 6.21
CA PHE A 138 -10.82 -13.76 6.23
C PHE A 138 -11.48 -15.13 6.05
N ALA A 139 -12.72 -15.30 6.52
CA ALA A 139 -13.47 -16.54 6.35
C ALA A 139 -14.10 -16.71 4.96
N THR A 140 -14.40 -15.61 4.26
CA THR A 140 -15.21 -15.65 3.03
C THR A 140 -14.45 -15.34 1.75
N LEU A 141 -13.35 -14.58 1.83
CA LEU A 141 -12.59 -14.20 0.64
C LEU A 141 -11.51 -15.21 0.28
N PRO A 142 -11.26 -15.44 -1.01
CA PRO A 142 -10.13 -16.25 -1.43
C PRO A 142 -8.82 -15.49 -1.15
N ARG A 143 -7.88 -16.17 -0.49
CA ARG A 143 -6.54 -15.61 -0.16
C ARG A 143 -6.62 -14.16 0.35
N PRO A 144 -7.34 -13.92 1.46
CA PRO A 144 -7.61 -12.58 1.93
C PRO A 144 -6.34 -11.83 2.34
N THR A 145 -6.32 -10.53 2.08
CA THR A 145 -5.23 -9.63 2.49
C THR A 145 -5.82 -8.40 3.15
N LEU A 146 -5.35 -8.08 4.34
CA LEU A 146 -5.67 -6.85 5.04
C LEU A 146 -4.47 -5.91 4.96
N MET A 147 -4.66 -4.72 4.39
CA MET A 147 -3.63 -3.68 4.34
C MET A 147 -3.94 -2.60 5.38
N LEU A 148 -2.96 -2.27 6.21
CA LEU A 148 -3.09 -1.33 7.32
C LEU A 148 -1.99 -0.28 7.26
N THR A 149 -2.34 0.97 7.62
CA THR A 149 -1.40 2.05 7.93
C THR A 149 -1.50 2.37 9.44
N PRO A 150 -0.79 1.61 10.30
CA PRO A 150 -1.06 1.62 11.74
C PRO A 150 -0.64 2.92 12.45
N GLN A 151 0.02 3.86 11.79
CA GLN A 151 0.28 5.21 12.32
C GLN A 151 -1.03 6.00 12.47
N GLY A 152 -1.96 5.84 11.52
CA GLY A 152 -3.26 6.54 11.52
C GLY A 152 -3.18 8.02 11.17
N GLU A 153 -2.00 8.52 10.81
CA GLU A 153 -1.73 9.89 10.36
C GLU A 153 -0.55 9.89 9.39
N PHE A 154 -0.41 10.97 8.61
CA PHE A 154 0.74 11.12 7.73
C PHE A 154 1.99 11.49 8.52
N ALA A 155 3.07 10.73 8.33
CA ALA A 155 4.34 10.97 8.97
C ALA A 155 5.50 10.68 8.01
N ASP A 156 6.57 11.46 8.11
CA ASP A 156 7.83 11.18 7.41
C ASP A 156 8.40 9.82 7.88
N ILE A 157 8.96 9.05 6.95
CA ILE A 157 9.53 7.73 7.25
C ILE A 157 10.70 7.80 8.24
N ARG A 158 11.34 8.96 8.37
CA ARG A 158 12.46 9.22 9.29
C ARG A 158 12.00 9.72 10.65
N ALA A 159 10.73 10.10 10.78
CA ALA A 159 10.18 10.51 12.07
C ALA A 159 10.09 9.32 13.03
N PRO A 160 10.08 9.56 14.36
CA PRO A 160 9.83 8.51 15.33
C PRO A 160 8.51 7.79 15.02
N LEU A 161 8.59 6.46 14.95
CA LEU A 161 7.44 5.64 14.61
C LEU A 161 6.53 5.47 15.82
N VAL A 162 5.29 5.95 15.71
CA VAL A 162 4.22 5.74 16.70
C VAL A 162 3.11 4.93 16.03
N LEU A 163 2.75 3.78 16.61
CA LEU A 163 1.73 2.90 16.08
C LEU A 163 0.48 2.89 16.97
N ARG A 164 -0.69 2.96 16.37
CA ARG A 164 -1.96 2.65 17.03
C ARG A 164 -2.04 1.13 17.29
N PRO A 165 -2.67 0.68 18.40
CA PRO A 165 -2.63 -0.74 18.80
C PRO A 165 -3.46 -1.67 17.91
N GLY A 166 -4.32 -1.15 17.03
CA GLY A 166 -5.27 -1.92 16.24
C GLY A 166 -4.63 -3.00 15.36
N ALA A 167 -3.50 -2.70 14.71
CA ALA A 167 -2.79 -3.68 13.88
C ALA A 167 -2.25 -4.86 14.71
N ALA A 168 -1.71 -4.56 15.89
CA ALA A 168 -1.20 -5.57 16.81
C ALA A 168 -2.33 -6.44 17.39
N ALA A 169 -3.48 -5.83 17.71
CA ALA A 169 -4.65 -6.56 18.17
C ALA A 169 -5.18 -7.53 17.10
N LEU A 170 -5.24 -7.09 15.83
CA LEU A 170 -5.64 -7.96 14.71
C LEU A 170 -4.64 -9.09 14.49
N ALA A 171 -3.34 -8.82 14.49
CA ALA A 171 -2.32 -9.86 14.32
C ALA A 171 -2.37 -10.89 15.47
N ALA A 172 -2.61 -10.47 16.70
CA ALA A 172 -2.79 -11.37 17.84
C ALA A 172 -4.10 -12.19 17.76
N LYS A 173 -5.17 -11.58 17.24
CA LYS A 173 -6.47 -12.24 17.08
C LYS A 173 -6.46 -13.32 15.98
N PHE A 174 -5.62 -13.15 14.97
CA PHE A 174 -5.55 -14.04 13.80
C PHE A 174 -4.16 -14.70 13.69
N PRO A 175 -3.83 -15.66 14.56
CA PRO A 175 -2.46 -16.24 14.66
C PRO A 175 -2.01 -17.00 13.40
N ALA A 176 -2.93 -17.44 12.56
CA ALA A 176 -2.62 -18.07 11.28
C ALA A 176 -2.17 -17.07 10.21
N CYS A 177 -2.32 -15.76 10.44
CA CYS A 177 -1.94 -14.76 9.46
C CYS A 177 -0.43 -14.64 9.32
N ARG A 178 0.02 -14.47 8.08
CA ARG A 178 1.38 -14.02 7.79
C ARG A 178 1.41 -12.50 7.76
N VAL A 179 2.42 -11.91 8.41
CA VAL A 179 2.53 -10.45 8.55
C VAL A 179 3.76 -9.95 7.80
N PHE A 180 3.58 -8.89 7.01
CA PHE A 180 4.67 -8.24 6.27
C PHE A 180 4.63 -6.73 6.50
N SER A 181 5.82 -6.13 6.57
CA SER A 181 6.01 -4.69 6.59
C SER A 181 6.36 -4.18 5.19
N ILE A 182 5.69 -3.13 4.77
CA ILE A 182 5.96 -2.38 3.54
C ILE A 182 6.43 -1.00 3.95
N ALA A 183 7.66 -0.65 3.61
CA ALA A 183 8.16 0.71 3.73
C ALA A 183 8.02 1.41 2.38
N ILE A 184 7.48 2.63 2.39
CA ILE A 184 7.32 3.50 1.21
C ILE A 184 8.00 4.83 1.50
N GLU A 185 8.74 5.34 0.52
CA GLU A 185 9.30 6.68 0.53
C GLU A 185 9.12 7.36 -0.82
N TYR A 186 8.77 8.65 -0.78
CA TYR A 186 8.64 9.52 -1.96
C TYR A 186 9.83 10.46 -2.02
N ALA A 187 10.61 10.40 -3.09
CA ALA A 187 11.82 11.19 -3.22
C ALA A 187 11.99 11.78 -4.61
N PHE A 188 12.54 12.99 -4.68
CA PHE A 188 13.03 13.57 -5.91
C PHE A 188 14.51 13.21 -6.07
N TRP A 189 14.83 12.43 -7.11
CA TRP A 189 16.22 12.08 -7.41
C TRP A 189 16.76 12.91 -8.59
N LEU A 190 16.66 12.39 -9.80
CA LEU A 190 17.23 13.02 -10.98
C LEU A 190 16.17 13.62 -11.90
N ASP A 191 14.93 13.20 -11.74
CA ASP A 191 13.80 13.61 -12.57
C ASP A 191 13.02 14.78 -11.97
N GLN A 192 12.25 15.48 -12.80
CA GLN A 192 11.32 16.53 -12.38
C GLN A 192 10.14 15.98 -11.56
N LYS A 193 9.79 14.71 -11.74
CA LYS A 193 8.77 14.01 -10.97
C LYS A 193 9.43 13.21 -9.86
N PRO A 194 8.76 13.09 -8.71
CA PRO A 194 9.26 12.22 -7.64
C PRO A 194 9.23 10.75 -8.07
N GLU A 195 10.04 9.96 -7.40
CA GLU A 195 10.01 8.50 -7.46
C GLU A 195 9.40 7.93 -6.20
N VAL A 196 8.77 6.77 -6.31
CA VAL A 196 8.28 5.98 -5.17
C VAL A 196 9.21 4.81 -4.97
N LEU A 197 9.75 4.69 -3.77
CA LEU A 197 10.70 3.66 -3.41
C LEU A 197 10.10 2.78 -2.32
N ILE A 198 10.22 1.46 -2.49
CA ILE A 198 9.48 0.49 -1.69
C ILE A 198 10.43 -0.62 -1.22
N ARG A 199 10.26 -1.02 0.04
CA ARG A 199 10.90 -2.20 0.61
C ARG A 199 9.87 -3.06 1.32
N VAL A 200 9.92 -4.38 1.10
CA VAL A 200 9.00 -5.36 1.70
C VAL A 200 9.82 -6.35 2.51
N GLN A 201 9.38 -6.65 3.73
CA GLN A 201 9.99 -7.69 4.56
C GLN A 201 8.94 -8.41 5.42
N PRO A 202 9.14 -9.68 5.78
CA PRO A 202 8.30 -10.36 6.74
C PRO A 202 8.49 -9.77 8.15
N VAL A 203 7.44 -9.88 8.97
CA VAL A 203 7.50 -9.56 10.41
C VAL A 203 7.23 -10.86 11.17
N ALA A 204 8.22 -11.31 11.94
CA ALA A 204 8.07 -12.49 12.78
C ALA A 204 7.12 -12.20 13.94
N GLY A 205 6.19 -13.11 14.18
CA GLY A 205 5.28 -13.03 15.33
C GLY A 205 6.01 -13.29 16.66
N PRO A 206 5.48 -12.75 17.75
CA PRO A 206 6.02 -13.03 19.10
C PRO A 206 5.61 -14.42 19.58
N GLU A 207 6.45 -15.00 20.42
CA GLU A 207 6.14 -16.19 21.20
C GLU A 207 6.34 -15.90 22.69
N PRO A 208 5.29 -16.01 23.54
CA PRO A 208 3.90 -16.35 23.19
C PRO A 208 3.17 -15.21 22.44
N ILE A 209 2.14 -15.60 21.67
CA ILE A 209 1.31 -14.64 20.92
C ILE A 209 0.55 -13.74 21.90
N SER A 210 0.74 -12.43 21.74
CA SER A 210 0.02 -11.40 22.53
C SER A 210 -0.05 -10.08 21.77
N THR A 211 -1.04 -9.24 22.09
CA THR A 211 -1.16 -7.89 21.50
C THR A 211 0.07 -7.04 21.80
N THR A 212 0.59 -7.07 23.04
CA THR A 212 1.80 -6.32 23.41
C THR A 212 3.04 -6.83 22.67
N GLY A 213 3.17 -8.16 22.53
CA GLY A 213 4.24 -8.78 21.76
C GLY A 213 4.20 -8.37 20.29
N TRP A 214 3.01 -8.44 19.67
CA TRP A 214 2.82 -7.98 18.30
C TRP A 214 3.06 -6.49 18.13
N HIS A 215 2.64 -5.66 19.09
CA HIS A 215 2.92 -4.21 19.02
C HIS A 215 4.42 -3.93 18.98
N ARG A 216 5.20 -4.62 19.81
CA ARG A 216 6.66 -4.54 19.80
C ARG A 216 7.26 -5.05 18.48
N ALA A 217 6.83 -6.22 18.02
CA ALA A 217 7.32 -6.82 16.78
C ALA A 217 7.04 -5.93 15.55
N LEU A 218 5.82 -5.38 15.45
CA LEU A 218 5.44 -4.45 14.38
C LEU A 218 6.25 -3.16 14.45
N THR A 219 6.40 -2.57 15.65
CA THR A 219 7.19 -1.33 15.81
C THR A 219 8.63 -1.56 15.38
N MET A 220 9.28 -2.61 15.87
CA MET A 220 10.66 -2.93 15.50
C MET A 220 10.80 -3.24 14.00
N GLY A 221 9.92 -4.11 13.46
CA GLY A 221 9.99 -4.51 12.07
C GLY A 221 9.72 -3.35 11.10
N MET A 222 8.74 -2.49 11.38
CA MET A 222 8.47 -1.32 10.57
C MET A 222 9.57 -0.26 10.67
N GLN A 223 10.10 -0.02 11.88
CA GLN A 223 11.19 0.93 12.09
C GLN A 223 12.46 0.49 11.37
N GLU A 224 12.85 -0.78 11.49
CA GLU A 224 14.00 -1.34 10.77
C GLU A 224 13.81 -1.25 9.25
N ASN A 225 12.62 -1.64 8.75
CA ASN A 225 12.30 -1.59 7.34
C ASN A 225 12.38 -0.16 6.78
N GLY A 226 11.78 0.79 7.48
CA GLY A 226 11.81 2.21 7.13
C GLY A 226 13.21 2.81 7.17
N ALA A 227 13.99 2.52 8.21
CA ALA A 227 15.35 3.02 8.34
C ALA A 227 16.28 2.50 7.22
N ARG A 228 16.16 1.22 6.86
CA ARG A 228 16.92 0.64 5.74
C ARG A 228 16.53 1.28 4.42
N LEU A 229 15.22 1.44 4.15
CA LEU A 229 14.78 2.11 2.92
C LEU A 229 15.29 3.55 2.88
N ALA A 230 15.11 4.33 3.96
CA ALA A 230 15.54 5.73 4.02
C ALA A 230 17.06 5.88 3.77
N ALA A 231 17.89 4.99 4.32
CA ALA A 231 19.34 4.99 4.06
C ALA A 231 19.66 4.76 2.58
N MET A 232 18.98 3.80 1.93
CA MET A 232 19.14 3.51 0.50
C MET A 232 18.68 4.70 -0.37
N VAL A 233 17.57 5.35 0.01
CA VAL A 233 17.06 6.52 -0.71
C VAL A 233 17.99 7.71 -0.59
N MET A 234 18.55 7.97 0.60
CA MET A 234 19.52 9.03 0.83
C MET A 234 20.84 8.82 0.06
N ALA A 235 21.24 7.58 -0.16
CA ALA A 235 22.41 7.26 -0.98
C ALA A 235 22.22 7.66 -2.45
N ARG A 236 20.98 7.85 -2.92
CA ARG A 236 20.64 8.24 -4.31
C ARG A 236 21.20 7.29 -5.37
N ASP A 237 21.42 6.03 -5.01
CA ASP A 237 21.87 4.98 -5.92
C ASP A 237 20.66 4.16 -6.38
N GLN A 238 20.51 4.04 -7.69
CA GLN A 238 19.42 3.26 -8.30
C GLN A 238 19.73 1.76 -8.39
N ALA A 239 21.00 1.36 -8.30
CA ALA A 239 21.44 -0.01 -8.51
C ALA A 239 20.72 -1.06 -7.62
N PRO A 240 20.44 -0.79 -6.31
CA PRO A 240 19.74 -1.75 -5.47
C PRO A 240 18.23 -1.83 -5.73
N PHE A 241 17.70 -1.07 -6.69
CA PHE A 241 16.26 -1.01 -6.95
C PHE A 241 15.89 -1.57 -8.32
N THR A 242 14.77 -2.29 -8.38
CA THR A 242 14.10 -2.70 -9.61
C THR A 242 12.87 -1.84 -9.87
N THR A 243 12.78 -1.26 -11.05
CA THR A 243 11.60 -0.49 -11.49
C THR A 243 10.51 -1.45 -11.96
N PHE A 244 9.29 -1.29 -11.46
CA PHE A 244 8.14 -2.09 -11.90
C PHE A 244 7.00 -1.25 -12.52
N LEU A 245 6.99 0.08 -12.30
CA LEU A 245 6.09 1.00 -13.01
C LEU A 245 6.86 2.27 -13.40
N GLY A 246 6.57 2.82 -14.56
CA GLY A 246 7.23 4.04 -15.06
C GLY A 246 8.69 3.80 -15.47
N GLY A 247 9.54 4.80 -15.24
CA GLY A 247 10.99 4.72 -15.50
C GLY A 247 11.40 4.91 -16.96
N ALA A 248 10.48 5.23 -17.85
CA ALA A 248 10.86 5.71 -19.16
C ALA A 248 11.59 7.04 -19.01
N ALA A 249 12.67 7.24 -19.77
CA ALA A 249 13.44 8.49 -19.76
C ALA A 249 12.46 9.67 -19.78
N SER A 250 12.46 10.49 -18.73
CA SER A 250 11.63 11.68 -18.73
C SER A 250 12.21 12.64 -19.72
N GLY A 251 11.59 12.68 -20.87
CA GLY A 251 11.84 13.80 -21.75
C GLY A 251 11.42 15.07 -21.05
N THR A 252 12.34 15.98 -20.82
CA THR A 252 12.03 17.40 -20.79
C THR A 252 10.98 17.66 -21.86
N ASN A 253 10.03 18.57 -21.60
CA ASN A 253 8.91 18.96 -22.45
C ASN A 253 9.07 18.50 -23.92
N PRO A 254 8.10 17.77 -24.54
CA PRO A 254 8.25 17.20 -25.90
C PRO A 254 8.76 18.21 -26.94
N PHE A 255 8.40 19.49 -26.78
CA PHE A 255 8.91 20.58 -27.60
C PHE A 255 10.38 20.88 -27.36
N TYR A 256 10.88 20.80 -26.12
CA TYR A 256 12.28 20.99 -25.79
C TYR A 256 13.13 19.82 -26.28
N ASN A 257 12.62 18.59 -26.19
CA ASN A 257 13.30 17.41 -26.74
C ASN A 257 13.35 17.42 -28.26
N LEU A 258 12.28 17.83 -28.93
CA LEU A 258 12.26 18.03 -30.38
C LEU A 258 13.26 19.12 -30.77
N TRP A 259 13.30 20.22 -30.04
CA TRP A 259 14.24 21.32 -30.28
C TRP A 259 15.70 20.90 -30.09
N ASN A 260 16.01 20.13 -29.02
CA ASN A 260 17.36 19.63 -28.78
C ASN A 260 17.77 18.55 -29.78
N ARG A 261 16.87 17.67 -30.21
CA ARG A 261 17.11 16.70 -31.30
C ARG A 261 17.43 17.41 -32.61
N LEU A 262 16.71 18.46 -32.93
CA LEU A 262 16.97 19.28 -34.13
C LEU A 262 18.34 20.00 -34.06
N ARG A 263 18.88 20.22 -32.86
CA ARG A 263 20.19 20.83 -32.61
C ARG A 263 21.29 19.81 -32.36
N GLY A 264 21.03 18.51 -32.49
CA GLY A 264 22.04 17.44 -32.27
C GLY A 264 22.49 17.30 -30.82
N LYS A 265 21.75 17.84 -29.85
CA LYS A 265 22.09 17.76 -28.40
C LYS A 265 21.35 16.61 -27.75
N SER A 266 22.07 15.78 -26.98
CA SER A 266 21.48 14.78 -26.09
C SER A 266 20.75 15.48 -24.95
N THR A 267 19.54 14.97 -24.60
CA THR A 267 18.73 15.44 -23.47
C THR A 267 18.92 14.57 -22.23
N GLU A 268 19.79 13.57 -22.28
CA GLU A 268 20.10 12.72 -21.14
C GLU A 268 20.98 13.47 -20.16
N LEU A 269 20.50 13.62 -18.92
CA LEU A 269 21.30 14.08 -17.80
C LEU A 269 22.29 12.96 -17.44
N SER A 270 23.52 13.07 -17.92
CA SER A 270 24.59 12.14 -17.56
C SER A 270 24.94 12.29 -16.08
N THR A 271 24.85 11.20 -15.32
CA THR A 271 25.29 11.12 -13.92
C THR A 271 26.81 10.97 -13.78
N SER A 272 27.58 11.07 -14.87
CA SER A 272 29.03 10.78 -14.90
C SER A 272 29.93 11.82 -14.22
N HIS A 273 29.40 12.87 -13.56
CA HIS A 273 30.18 13.92 -12.92
C HIS A 273 30.20 13.87 -11.40
N ARG A 274 30.09 12.70 -10.78
CA ARG A 274 30.38 12.55 -9.36
C ARG A 274 31.30 11.35 -9.13
N ARG A 275 32.56 11.63 -9.26
CA ARG A 275 33.66 11.00 -8.51
C ARG A 275 34.37 12.09 -7.73
#